data_7307a43e7b6e80419e3b8e932c5bdcef
#
_entry.id   7307a43e7b6e80419e3b8e932c5bdcef
#
_cell.length_a   1.000
_cell.length_b   1.000
_cell.length_c   1.000
_cell.angle_alpha   90.00
_cell.angle_beta   90.00
_cell.angle_gamma   90.00
#
_symmetry.space_group_name_H-M   'P 1'
#
loop_
_entity.id
_entity.type
_entity.pdbx_description
1 polymer ?
#
loop_
_entity_poly.entity_id
_entity_poly.type
_entity_poly.pdbx_seq_one_letter_code
_entity_poly.pdbx_strand_id
1 'polypeptide(L)'
;SFLDEGLLPAEIVNLTATITAFNAISDTRKESNKSIYTELEKIARVQSVKGSNAIEGIVTTDARIKQIVDGDSAPLNHDEREIAGYRDALDEIHSKHDQMSFSENMILHIHETMTSLAGYELSGKYKTEDNLIMEIDERGRRRVRFTPVSATETGEAMQQLVLAYMDARDNPKINKLLLIPCVILDFLCIHPFNDGNGRMSRLLTTLLLYRSGYVVGKYISLESKIAKNKNLYYKALEKCQHGWHDNKEDPSSFIKYLLKIILAAYRDFEDRINVVSNKMSALDIVRKAVESKIG
;
A
#
# COMPACT_ATOMS: atom_id res chain seq x y z
N SER A 1 15.43 -16.80 9.65
CA SER A 1 14.58 -16.20 8.62
C SER A 1 15.44 -15.76 7.44
N PHE A 2 14.85 -15.57 6.27
CA PHE A 2 15.54 -15.00 5.09
C PHE A 2 16.37 -13.74 5.40
N LEU A 3 15.95 -12.95 6.36
CA LEU A 3 16.62 -11.70 6.77
C LEU A 3 17.80 -11.94 7.73
N ASP A 4 17.93 -13.14 8.28
CA ASP A 4 18.98 -13.52 9.23
C ASP A 4 20.13 -14.30 8.57
N GLU A 5 19.93 -14.85 7.36
CA GLU A 5 20.76 -15.92 6.78
C GLU A 5 21.74 -15.48 5.68
N GLY A 6 22.25 -14.29 5.67
CA GLY A 6 23.31 -14.04 4.71
C GLY A 6 23.40 -12.64 4.14
N LEU A 7 24.25 -12.47 3.13
CA LEU A 7 24.45 -11.20 2.43
C LEU A 7 23.25 -10.91 1.53
N LEU A 8 22.57 -9.79 1.79
CA LEU A 8 21.50 -9.30 0.93
C LEU A 8 22.03 -8.95 -0.47
N PRO A 9 21.28 -9.23 -1.55
CA PRO A 9 21.64 -8.79 -2.89
C PRO A 9 21.91 -7.28 -2.94
N ALA A 10 22.98 -6.88 -3.63
CA ALA A 10 23.38 -5.47 -3.73
C ALA A 10 22.25 -4.55 -4.22
N GLU A 11 21.38 -5.03 -5.11
CA GLU A 11 20.21 -4.31 -5.57
C GLU A 11 19.27 -3.94 -4.42
N ILE A 12 19.00 -4.86 -3.49
CA ILE A 12 18.12 -4.62 -2.33
C ILE A 12 18.76 -3.58 -1.40
N VAL A 13 20.07 -3.73 -1.12
CA VAL A 13 20.81 -2.78 -0.27
C VAL A 13 20.76 -1.37 -0.88
N ASN A 14 21.01 -1.23 -2.17
CA ASN A 14 20.97 0.05 -2.84
C ASN A 14 19.57 0.67 -2.85
N LEU A 15 18.51 -0.13 -3.05
CA LEU A 15 17.13 0.35 -3.00
C LEU A 15 16.77 0.89 -1.61
N THR A 16 17.08 0.14 -0.56
CA THR A 16 16.78 0.56 0.82
C THR A 16 17.54 1.83 1.21
N ALA A 17 18.84 1.91 0.89
CA ALA A 17 19.65 3.09 1.17
C ALA A 17 19.10 4.34 0.43
N THR A 18 18.75 4.18 -0.85
CA THR A 18 18.21 5.28 -1.66
C THR A 18 16.85 5.76 -1.13
N ILE A 19 15.94 4.84 -0.77
CA ILE A 19 14.63 5.17 -0.19
C ILE A 19 14.82 5.93 1.12
N THR A 20 15.71 5.47 2.00
CA THR A 20 15.98 6.14 3.28
C THR A 20 16.54 7.54 3.10
N ALA A 21 17.42 7.75 2.12
CA ALA A 21 17.94 9.08 1.78
C ALA A 21 16.82 10.02 1.29
N PHE A 22 15.96 9.57 0.38
CA PHE A 22 14.81 10.37 -0.07
C PHE A 22 13.83 10.70 1.06
N ASN A 23 13.57 9.74 1.95
CA ASN A 23 12.68 9.97 3.10
C ASN A 23 13.23 11.09 3.99
N ALA A 24 14.51 11.05 4.34
CA ALA A 24 15.14 12.09 5.16
C ALA A 24 15.07 13.49 4.51
N ILE A 25 15.24 13.58 3.18
CA ILE A 25 15.12 14.84 2.44
C ILE A 25 13.68 15.34 2.45
N SER A 26 12.69 14.47 2.22
CA SER A 26 11.29 14.88 2.18
C SER A 26 10.80 15.43 3.51
N ASP A 27 11.23 14.85 4.64
CA ASP A 27 10.87 15.31 5.97
C ASP A 27 11.36 16.75 6.23
N THR A 28 12.58 17.09 5.78
CA THR A 28 13.15 18.44 5.99
C THR A 28 12.42 19.53 5.18
N ARG A 29 11.74 19.18 4.09
CA ARG A 29 11.06 20.14 3.19
C ARG A 29 9.59 20.39 3.51
N LYS A 30 9.03 19.63 4.44
CA LYS A 30 7.59 19.65 4.73
C LYS A 30 7.10 21.02 5.19
N GLU A 31 7.79 21.64 6.15
CA GLU A 31 7.37 22.93 6.70
C GLU A 31 7.40 24.06 5.66
N SER A 32 8.42 24.09 4.80
CA SER A 32 8.57 25.14 3.77
C SER A 32 7.62 24.99 2.57
N ASN A 33 6.98 23.81 2.40
CA ASN A 33 6.14 23.51 1.25
C ASN A 33 4.74 23.00 1.63
N LYS A 34 4.23 23.40 2.78
CA LYS A 34 2.99 22.87 3.38
C LYS A 34 1.78 22.86 2.44
N SER A 35 1.59 23.92 1.66
CA SER A 35 0.46 23.98 0.69
C SER A 35 0.58 22.94 -0.42
N ILE A 36 1.79 22.69 -0.90
CA ILE A 36 2.06 21.68 -1.94
C ILE A 36 1.78 20.28 -1.40
N TYR A 37 2.26 19.99 -0.19
CA TYR A 37 2.01 18.71 0.48
C TYR A 37 0.50 18.46 0.64
N THR A 38 -0.27 19.47 1.04
CA THR A 38 -1.73 19.36 1.17
C THR A 38 -2.41 19.05 -0.15
N GLU A 39 -2.00 19.69 -1.26
CA GLU A 39 -2.59 19.40 -2.58
C GLU A 39 -2.18 18.02 -3.10
N LEU A 40 -0.93 17.60 -2.89
CA LEU A 40 -0.48 16.25 -3.25
C LEU A 40 -1.24 15.18 -2.47
N GLU A 41 -1.52 15.40 -1.19
CA GLU A 41 -2.30 14.50 -0.35
C GLU A 41 -3.71 14.28 -0.89
N LYS A 42 -4.43 15.35 -1.27
CA LYS A 42 -5.75 15.26 -1.88
C LYS A 42 -5.72 14.44 -3.18
N ILE A 43 -4.75 14.72 -4.05
CA ILE A 43 -4.60 14.02 -5.33
C ILE A 43 -4.27 12.54 -5.08
N ALA A 44 -3.32 12.26 -4.21
CA ALA A 44 -2.88 10.89 -3.90
C ALA A 44 -4.02 10.06 -3.31
N ARG A 45 -4.84 10.64 -2.43
CA ARG A 45 -6.00 9.99 -1.82
C ARG A 45 -6.98 9.49 -2.88
N VAL A 46 -7.36 10.33 -3.84
CA VAL A 46 -8.24 9.94 -4.96
C VAL A 46 -7.59 8.84 -5.80
N GLN A 47 -6.29 8.97 -6.10
CA GLN A 47 -5.56 7.98 -6.89
C GLN A 47 -5.40 6.64 -6.17
N SER A 48 -5.22 6.64 -4.86
CA SER A 48 -5.10 5.41 -4.04
C SER A 48 -6.42 4.65 -4.01
N VAL A 49 -7.52 5.34 -3.72
CA VAL A 49 -8.86 4.75 -3.74
C VAL A 49 -9.18 4.17 -5.12
N LYS A 50 -8.97 4.94 -6.19
CA LYS A 50 -9.16 4.47 -7.56
C LYS A 50 -8.27 3.28 -7.89
N GLY A 51 -6.98 3.40 -7.63
CA GLY A 51 -5.97 2.41 -8.03
C GLY A 51 -6.16 1.07 -7.35
N SER A 52 -6.38 1.06 -6.05
CA SER A 52 -6.55 -0.18 -5.29
C SER A 52 -7.80 -0.96 -5.73
N ASN A 53 -8.93 -0.27 -5.92
CA ASN A 53 -10.17 -0.92 -6.37
C ASN A 53 -10.05 -1.41 -7.83
N ALA A 54 -9.44 -0.61 -8.71
CA ALA A 54 -9.24 -1.00 -10.12
C ALA A 54 -8.35 -2.24 -10.31
N ILE A 55 -7.41 -2.51 -9.40
CA ILE A 55 -6.61 -3.74 -9.41
C ILE A 55 -7.52 -4.97 -9.31
N GLU A 56 -8.55 -4.89 -8.47
CA GLU A 56 -9.54 -5.96 -8.25
C GLU A 56 -10.71 -5.93 -9.26
N GLY A 57 -10.72 -4.99 -10.20
CA GLY A 57 -11.78 -4.86 -11.20
C GLY A 57 -13.01 -4.07 -10.74
N ILE A 58 -12.95 -3.47 -9.56
CA ILE A 58 -14.00 -2.61 -9.00
C ILE A 58 -13.80 -1.21 -9.57
N VAL A 59 -14.73 -0.75 -10.40
CA VAL A 59 -14.56 0.49 -11.18
C VAL A 59 -15.83 1.34 -11.24
N THR A 60 -15.65 2.65 -11.30
CA THR A 60 -16.67 3.64 -11.67
C THR A 60 -15.98 4.79 -12.41
N THR A 61 -16.73 5.81 -12.83
CA THR A 61 -16.15 6.96 -13.54
C THR A 61 -15.24 7.82 -12.66
N ASP A 62 -14.28 8.52 -13.25
CA ASP A 62 -13.36 9.38 -12.51
C ASP A 62 -14.09 10.48 -11.72
N ALA A 63 -15.18 11.02 -12.30
CA ALA A 63 -16.02 11.99 -11.63
C ALA A 63 -16.68 11.40 -10.38
N ARG A 64 -17.20 10.17 -10.47
CA ARG A 64 -17.79 9.45 -9.33
C ARG A 64 -16.77 9.13 -8.26
N ILE A 65 -15.57 8.62 -8.65
CA ILE A 65 -14.48 8.40 -7.69
C ILE A 65 -14.21 9.66 -6.88
N LYS A 66 -14.06 10.81 -7.57
CA LYS A 66 -13.79 12.08 -6.90
C LYS A 66 -14.92 12.48 -5.95
N GLN A 67 -16.18 12.42 -6.40
CA GLN A 67 -17.35 12.73 -5.55
C GLN A 67 -17.42 11.83 -4.30
N ILE A 68 -17.17 10.53 -4.45
CA ILE A 68 -17.16 9.57 -3.33
C ILE A 68 -16.02 9.90 -2.36
N VAL A 69 -14.83 10.15 -2.86
CA VAL A 69 -13.65 10.45 -2.04
C VAL A 69 -13.80 11.78 -1.31
N ASP A 70 -14.33 12.80 -1.96
CA ASP A 70 -14.55 14.12 -1.34
C ASP A 70 -15.76 14.14 -0.38
N GLY A 71 -16.59 13.08 -0.39
CA GLY A 71 -17.79 12.98 0.45
C GLY A 71 -19.01 13.73 -0.11
N ASP A 72 -18.94 14.17 -1.36
CA ASP A 72 -19.98 15.01 -1.99
C ASP A 72 -21.21 14.20 -2.43
N SER A 73 -21.11 12.88 -2.47
CA SER A 73 -22.19 12.02 -2.96
C SER A 73 -22.16 10.63 -2.34
N ALA A 74 -23.34 10.10 -2.02
CA ALA A 74 -23.52 8.72 -1.57
C ALA A 74 -23.23 7.72 -2.71
N PRO A 75 -22.76 6.49 -2.38
CA PRO A 75 -22.60 5.41 -3.33
C PRO A 75 -23.94 4.98 -3.95
N LEU A 76 -23.96 4.75 -5.26
CA LEU A 76 -25.17 4.41 -6.02
C LEU A 76 -25.34 2.89 -6.25
N ASN A 77 -24.26 2.13 -6.23
CA ASN A 77 -24.25 0.71 -6.51
C ASN A 77 -23.25 -0.04 -5.62
N HIS A 78 -23.10 -1.35 -5.83
CA HIS A 78 -22.20 -2.20 -5.03
C HIS A 78 -20.75 -1.78 -5.16
N ASP A 79 -20.24 -1.59 -6.38
CA ASP A 79 -18.85 -1.18 -6.62
C ASP A 79 -18.53 0.15 -5.95
N GLU A 80 -19.46 1.12 -6.01
CA GLU A 80 -19.26 2.40 -5.35
C GLU A 80 -19.29 2.31 -3.83
N ARG A 81 -20.04 1.35 -3.25
CA ARG A 81 -19.98 1.06 -1.81
C ARG A 81 -18.64 0.48 -1.39
N GLU A 82 -18.08 -0.42 -2.22
CA GLU A 82 -16.73 -0.95 -1.99
C GLU A 82 -15.66 0.15 -2.07
N ILE A 83 -15.77 1.04 -3.07
CA ILE A 83 -14.89 2.19 -3.21
C ILE A 83 -14.97 3.11 -2.00
N ALA A 84 -16.17 3.38 -1.49
CA ALA A 84 -16.39 4.22 -0.31
C ALA A 84 -15.83 3.55 0.96
N GLY A 85 -16.04 2.25 1.15
CA GLY A 85 -15.47 1.51 2.27
C GLY A 85 -13.93 1.51 2.24
N TYR A 86 -13.32 1.32 1.08
CA TYR A 86 -11.86 1.45 0.95
C TYR A 86 -11.36 2.86 1.29
N ARG A 87 -12.08 3.91 0.84
CA ARG A 87 -11.79 5.29 1.22
C ARG A 87 -11.80 5.47 2.73
N ASP A 88 -12.83 4.98 3.42
CA ASP A 88 -12.98 5.13 4.86
C ASP A 88 -11.84 4.45 5.62
N ALA A 89 -11.46 3.24 5.21
CA ALA A 89 -10.33 2.52 5.79
C ALA A 89 -8.98 3.22 5.54
N LEU A 90 -8.78 3.77 4.33
CA LEU A 90 -7.57 4.53 4.00
C LEU A 90 -7.49 5.83 4.81
N ASP A 91 -8.60 6.55 4.95
CA ASP A 91 -8.68 7.79 5.73
C ASP A 91 -8.40 7.56 7.22
N GLU A 92 -8.86 6.44 7.75
CA GLU A 92 -8.54 6.05 9.12
C GLU A 92 -7.04 5.80 9.30
N ILE A 93 -6.40 5.08 8.37
CA ILE A 93 -4.94 4.89 8.38
C ILE A 93 -4.21 6.23 8.26
N HIS A 94 -4.61 7.10 7.32
CA HIS A 94 -3.99 8.41 7.13
C HIS A 94 -4.03 9.29 8.38
N SER A 95 -5.11 9.21 9.14
CA SER A 95 -5.35 10.07 10.32
C SER A 95 -4.88 9.45 11.64
N LYS A 96 -4.84 8.11 11.77
CA LYS A 96 -4.64 7.44 13.06
C LYS A 96 -3.49 6.41 13.09
N HIS A 97 -2.69 6.29 12.04
CA HIS A 97 -1.64 5.25 11.95
C HIS A 97 -0.72 5.18 13.16
N ASP A 98 -0.41 6.30 13.81
CA ASP A 98 0.41 6.33 15.02
C ASP A 98 -0.22 5.59 16.21
N GLN A 99 -1.56 5.53 16.26
CA GLN A 99 -2.34 4.88 17.31
C GLN A 99 -2.71 3.43 16.95
N MET A 100 -2.54 3.03 15.69
CA MET A 100 -2.94 1.71 15.18
C MET A 100 -1.81 0.70 15.36
N SER A 101 -1.89 -0.17 16.35
CA SER A 101 -0.95 -1.28 16.50
C SER A 101 -1.29 -2.42 15.53
N PHE A 102 -0.27 -3.00 14.88
CA PHE A 102 -0.47 -4.19 14.05
C PHE A 102 -0.87 -5.37 14.95
N SER A 103 -2.12 -5.72 14.91
CA SER A 103 -2.75 -6.76 15.72
C SER A 103 -3.91 -7.38 14.95
N GLU A 104 -4.35 -8.59 15.34
CA GLU A 104 -5.52 -9.22 14.73
C GLU A 104 -6.76 -8.33 14.81
N ASN A 105 -7.04 -7.75 15.97
CA ASN A 105 -8.19 -6.86 16.14
C ASN A 105 -8.15 -5.65 15.20
N MET A 106 -6.95 -5.06 15.00
CA MET A 106 -6.80 -3.95 14.07
C MET A 106 -7.02 -4.41 12.61
N ILE A 107 -6.50 -5.57 12.23
CA ILE A 107 -6.68 -6.13 10.88
C ILE A 107 -8.17 -6.41 10.61
N LEU A 108 -8.87 -7.03 11.56
CA LEU A 108 -10.31 -7.29 11.48
C LEU A 108 -11.12 -5.99 11.40
N HIS A 109 -10.77 -4.99 12.22
CA HIS A 109 -11.42 -3.68 12.22
C HIS A 109 -11.27 -2.95 10.87
N ILE A 110 -10.07 -2.92 10.30
CA ILE A 110 -9.86 -2.29 8.98
C ILE A 110 -10.61 -3.05 7.88
N HIS A 111 -10.67 -4.38 7.94
CA HIS A 111 -11.47 -5.16 7.01
C HIS A 111 -12.96 -4.85 7.16
N GLU A 112 -13.47 -4.73 8.39
CA GLU A 112 -14.85 -4.34 8.67
C GLU A 112 -15.16 -2.95 8.10
N THR A 113 -14.32 -1.96 8.40
CA THR A 113 -14.46 -0.60 7.87
C THR A 113 -14.52 -0.60 6.33
N MET A 114 -13.66 -1.41 5.68
CA MET A 114 -13.58 -1.48 4.22
C MET A 114 -14.80 -2.17 3.59
N THR A 115 -15.41 -3.17 4.25
CA THR A 115 -16.36 -4.09 3.60
C THR A 115 -17.81 -3.96 4.08
N SER A 116 -18.04 -3.40 5.27
CA SER A 116 -19.38 -3.32 5.87
C SER A 116 -20.39 -2.56 5.01
N LEU A 117 -19.97 -1.45 4.40
CA LEU A 117 -20.85 -0.63 3.56
C LEU A 117 -21.31 -1.36 2.29
N ALA A 118 -20.50 -2.28 1.77
CA ALA A 118 -20.83 -3.13 0.63
C ALA A 118 -21.71 -4.33 1.01
N GLY A 119 -21.94 -4.58 2.32
CA GLY A 119 -22.83 -5.61 2.82
C GLY A 119 -22.23 -7.01 2.81
N TYR A 120 -20.92 -7.14 2.98
CA TYR A 120 -20.27 -8.45 3.11
C TYR A 120 -20.70 -9.14 4.40
N GLU A 121 -21.16 -10.39 4.31
CA GLU A 121 -21.65 -11.18 5.44
C GLU A 121 -20.57 -11.43 6.50
N LEU A 122 -19.33 -11.67 6.05
CA LEU A 122 -18.17 -11.90 6.93
C LEU A 122 -17.28 -10.65 7.07
N SER A 123 -17.90 -9.46 7.05
CA SER A 123 -17.19 -8.21 7.30
C SER A 123 -16.52 -8.23 8.68
N GLY A 124 -15.22 -7.97 8.74
CA GLY A 124 -14.45 -8.01 9.99
C GLY A 124 -14.25 -9.41 10.58
N LYS A 125 -14.44 -10.47 9.80
CA LYS A 125 -14.27 -11.86 10.27
C LYS A 125 -13.38 -12.63 9.29
N TYR A 126 -12.63 -13.58 9.83
CA TYR A 126 -11.89 -14.53 9.00
C TYR A 126 -12.83 -15.44 8.21
N LYS A 127 -12.30 -15.99 7.12
CA LYS A 127 -13.02 -16.95 6.27
C LYS A 127 -13.46 -18.19 7.05
N THR A 128 -14.61 -18.73 6.68
CA THR A 128 -15.19 -19.95 7.26
C THR A 128 -15.08 -21.16 6.33
N GLU A 129 -14.70 -20.92 5.07
CA GLU A 129 -14.50 -21.93 4.04
C GLU A 129 -13.15 -21.71 3.36
N ASP A 130 -12.55 -22.80 2.86
CA ASP A 130 -11.29 -22.72 2.14
C ASP A 130 -11.47 -21.95 0.83
N ASN A 131 -10.52 -21.08 0.55
CA ASN A 131 -10.48 -20.33 -0.69
C ASN A 131 -9.28 -20.75 -1.56
N LEU A 132 -9.37 -20.46 -2.85
CA LEU A 132 -8.35 -20.77 -3.83
C LEU A 132 -8.00 -19.50 -4.63
N ILE A 133 -6.72 -19.26 -4.84
CA ILE A 133 -6.28 -18.20 -5.74
C ILE A 133 -6.20 -18.79 -7.15
N MET A 134 -7.12 -18.35 -8.00
CA MET A 134 -7.24 -18.79 -9.37
C MET A 134 -6.52 -17.86 -10.34
N GLU A 135 -6.02 -18.39 -11.43
CA GLU A 135 -5.55 -17.59 -12.56
C GLU A 135 -6.15 -18.12 -13.87
N ILE A 136 -6.11 -17.27 -14.89
CA ILE A 136 -6.49 -17.65 -16.26
C ILE A 136 -5.19 -17.75 -17.07
N ASP A 137 -4.90 -18.95 -17.60
CA ASP A 137 -3.72 -19.19 -18.43
C ASP A 137 -3.85 -18.50 -19.81
N GLU A 138 -2.76 -18.49 -20.57
CA GLU A 138 -2.72 -17.90 -21.94
C GLU A 138 -3.74 -18.55 -22.92
N ARG A 139 -4.28 -19.72 -22.58
CA ARG A 139 -5.30 -20.43 -23.36
C ARG A 139 -6.72 -20.20 -22.82
N GLY A 140 -6.89 -19.25 -21.87
CA GLY A 140 -8.18 -18.95 -21.26
C GLY A 140 -8.68 -19.99 -20.24
N ARG A 141 -7.85 -20.94 -19.80
CA ARG A 141 -8.25 -21.97 -18.83
C ARG A 141 -7.98 -21.50 -17.42
N ARG A 142 -8.94 -21.74 -16.53
CA ARG A 142 -8.79 -21.50 -15.10
C ARG A 142 -7.89 -22.58 -14.49
N ARG A 143 -6.87 -22.16 -13.74
CA ARG A 143 -6.06 -23.06 -12.91
C ARG A 143 -5.87 -22.48 -11.51
N VAL A 144 -5.65 -23.37 -10.54
CA VAL A 144 -5.26 -22.95 -9.19
C VAL A 144 -3.81 -22.44 -9.28
N ARG A 145 -3.58 -21.18 -8.92
CA ARG A 145 -2.26 -20.58 -8.83
C ARG A 145 -1.62 -20.84 -7.47
N PHE A 146 -2.42 -20.71 -6.41
CA PHE A 146 -1.98 -20.91 -5.05
C PHE A 146 -3.14 -21.37 -4.17
N THR A 147 -2.87 -22.25 -3.22
CA THR A 147 -3.83 -22.70 -2.20
C THR A 147 -3.44 -22.04 -0.88
N PRO A 148 -4.21 -21.06 -0.38
CA PRO A 148 -3.96 -20.43 0.92
C PRO A 148 -4.06 -21.39 2.11
N VAL A 149 -3.74 -20.91 3.30
CA VAL A 149 -3.99 -21.60 4.57
C VAL A 149 -5.48 -21.95 4.67
N SER A 150 -5.79 -23.14 5.23
CA SER A 150 -7.18 -23.58 5.41
C SER A 150 -7.98 -22.64 6.33
N ALA A 151 -9.30 -22.63 6.19
CA ALA A 151 -10.16 -21.80 7.05
C ALA A 151 -9.98 -22.13 8.54
N THR A 152 -9.82 -23.40 8.87
CA THR A 152 -9.64 -23.87 10.26
C THR A 152 -8.31 -23.44 10.89
N GLU A 153 -7.27 -23.25 10.10
CA GLU A 153 -5.93 -22.84 10.55
C GLU A 153 -5.70 -21.32 10.43
N THR A 154 -6.61 -20.60 9.79
CA THR A 154 -6.43 -19.16 9.48
C THR A 154 -6.22 -18.32 10.74
N GLY A 155 -6.98 -18.56 11.81
CA GLY A 155 -6.84 -17.81 13.08
C GLY A 155 -5.46 -17.97 13.71
N GLU A 156 -4.98 -19.21 13.80
CA GLU A 156 -3.63 -19.49 14.32
C GLU A 156 -2.53 -18.88 13.45
N ALA A 157 -2.63 -19.00 12.12
CA ALA A 157 -1.68 -18.44 11.20
C ALA A 157 -1.60 -16.90 11.30
N MET A 158 -2.74 -16.22 11.45
CA MET A 158 -2.79 -14.77 11.65
C MET A 158 -2.19 -14.34 12.98
N GLN A 159 -2.45 -15.09 14.05
CA GLN A 159 -1.82 -14.84 15.35
C GLN A 159 -0.30 -14.98 15.27
N GLN A 160 0.20 -16.03 14.63
CA GLN A 160 1.64 -16.24 14.42
C GLN A 160 2.26 -15.12 13.58
N LEU A 161 1.60 -14.67 12.51
CA LEU A 161 2.06 -13.53 11.70
C LEU A 161 2.22 -12.26 12.53
N VAL A 162 1.23 -11.96 13.38
CA VAL A 162 1.26 -10.77 14.25
C VAL A 162 2.41 -10.87 15.26
N LEU A 163 2.57 -12.01 15.91
CA LEU A 163 3.66 -12.23 16.88
C LEU A 163 5.04 -12.13 16.22
N ALA A 164 5.23 -12.78 15.07
CA ALA A 164 6.48 -12.72 14.31
C ALA A 164 6.81 -11.27 13.86
N TYR A 165 5.80 -10.51 13.42
CA TYR A 165 6.00 -9.09 13.11
C TYR A 165 6.41 -8.27 14.32
N MET A 166 5.76 -8.47 15.49
CA MET A 166 6.09 -7.73 16.71
C MET A 166 7.54 -7.98 17.15
N ASP A 167 7.97 -9.23 17.14
CA ASP A 167 9.35 -9.63 17.49
C ASP A 167 10.36 -9.03 16.48
N ALA A 168 10.10 -9.19 15.18
CA ALA A 168 10.99 -8.67 14.13
C ALA A 168 11.01 -7.13 14.09
N ARG A 169 9.90 -6.46 14.37
CA ARG A 169 9.79 -4.99 14.39
C ARG A 169 10.75 -4.37 15.43
N ASP A 170 10.87 -4.99 16.59
CA ASP A 170 11.65 -4.45 17.68
C ASP A 170 13.14 -4.87 17.60
N ASN A 171 13.49 -5.73 16.66
CA ASN A 171 14.86 -6.12 16.38
C ASN A 171 15.61 -5.04 15.56
N PRO A 172 16.66 -4.40 16.13
CA PRO A 172 17.42 -3.35 15.44
C PRO A 172 18.24 -3.85 14.24
N LYS A 173 18.44 -5.15 14.11
CA LYS A 173 19.16 -5.76 12.98
C LYS A 173 18.27 -5.92 11.74
N ILE A 174 16.94 -5.82 11.89
CA ILE A 174 15.99 -6.02 10.80
C ILE A 174 15.58 -4.67 10.22
N ASN A 175 15.86 -4.49 8.93
CA ASN A 175 15.42 -3.29 8.20
C ASN A 175 13.91 -3.35 7.92
N LYS A 176 13.16 -2.33 8.33
CA LYS A 176 11.70 -2.26 8.21
C LYS A 176 11.23 -2.31 6.75
N LEU A 177 11.98 -1.72 5.82
CA LEU A 177 11.68 -1.80 4.38
C LEU A 177 11.77 -3.22 3.82
N LEU A 178 12.47 -4.13 4.50
CA LEU A 178 12.53 -5.55 4.14
C LEU A 178 11.49 -6.37 4.89
N LEU A 179 11.23 -6.04 6.15
CA LEU A 179 10.24 -6.72 6.97
C LEU A 179 8.83 -6.56 6.40
N ILE A 180 8.45 -5.33 6.00
CA ILE A 180 7.10 -5.04 5.51
C ILE A 180 6.71 -5.94 4.32
N PRO A 181 7.49 -6.05 3.23
CA PRO A 181 7.15 -6.96 2.14
C PRO A 181 6.98 -8.42 2.56
N CYS A 182 7.78 -8.91 3.51
CA CYS A 182 7.65 -10.28 4.02
C CYS A 182 6.31 -10.47 4.73
N VAL A 183 5.94 -9.57 5.64
CA VAL A 183 4.65 -9.60 6.35
C VAL A 183 3.46 -9.55 5.39
N ILE A 184 3.55 -8.73 4.34
CA ILE A 184 2.49 -8.62 3.33
C ILE A 184 2.41 -9.87 2.46
N LEU A 185 3.55 -10.50 2.13
CA LEU A 185 3.57 -11.78 1.42
C LEU A 185 2.89 -12.87 2.25
N ASP A 186 3.26 -13.00 3.54
CA ASP A 186 2.66 -14.00 4.44
C ASP A 186 1.15 -13.75 4.61
N PHE A 187 0.73 -12.51 4.80
CA PHE A 187 -0.70 -12.15 4.83
C PHE A 187 -1.43 -12.61 3.56
N LEU A 188 -0.83 -12.42 2.38
CA LEU A 188 -1.42 -12.84 1.10
C LEU A 188 -1.39 -14.36 0.91
N CYS A 189 -0.45 -15.08 1.51
CA CYS A 189 -0.39 -16.53 1.51
C CYS A 189 -1.39 -17.15 2.50
N ILE A 190 -1.58 -16.55 3.65
CA ILE A 190 -2.65 -16.92 4.60
C ILE A 190 -4.03 -16.67 3.98
N HIS A 191 -4.18 -15.52 3.32
CA HIS A 191 -5.41 -15.10 2.63
C HIS A 191 -6.65 -15.18 3.54
N PRO A 192 -6.66 -14.41 4.66
CA PRO A 192 -7.53 -14.69 5.80
C PRO A 192 -9.02 -14.39 5.58
N PHE A 193 -9.38 -13.64 4.55
CA PHE A 193 -10.75 -13.22 4.30
C PHE A 193 -11.34 -13.93 3.08
N ASN A 194 -12.68 -14.03 3.01
CA ASN A 194 -13.35 -14.53 1.81
C ASN A 194 -13.14 -13.59 0.61
N ASP A 195 -13.11 -12.29 0.85
CA ASP A 195 -12.83 -11.26 -0.15
C ASP A 195 -12.07 -10.08 0.48
N GLY A 196 -11.53 -9.21 -0.38
CA GLY A 196 -10.81 -8.00 0.06
C GLY A 196 -9.36 -8.20 0.45
N ASN A 197 -8.79 -9.41 0.40
CA ASN A 197 -7.40 -9.68 0.81
C ASN A 197 -6.38 -8.81 0.05
N GLY A 198 -6.56 -8.62 -1.25
CA GLY A 198 -5.69 -7.76 -2.07
C GLY A 198 -5.77 -6.30 -1.63
N ARG A 199 -6.96 -5.75 -1.40
CA ARG A 199 -7.16 -4.39 -0.89
C ARG A 199 -6.60 -4.23 0.52
N MET A 200 -6.86 -5.21 1.40
CA MET A 200 -6.29 -5.25 2.74
C MET A 200 -4.77 -5.25 2.73
N SER A 201 -4.14 -6.05 1.89
CA SER A 201 -2.67 -6.09 1.79
C SER A 201 -2.07 -4.72 1.43
N ARG A 202 -2.74 -3.92 0.58
CA ARG A 202 -2.31 -2.57 0.23
C ARG A 202 -2.55 -1.56 1.35
N LEU A 203 -3.68 -1.65 2.07
CA LEU A 203 -3.93 -0.85 3.27
C LEU A 203 -2.90 -1.16 4.37
N LEU A 204 -2.63 -2.44 4.62
CA LEU A 204 -1.61 -2.87 5.60
C LEU A 204 -0.20 -2.42 5.19
N THR A 205 0.14 -2.46 3.89
CA THR A 205 1.40 -1.91 3.37
C THR A 205 1.54 -0.43 3.73
N THR A 206 0.49 0.35 3.48
CA THR A 206 0.45 1.80 3.80
C THR A 206 0.60 2.03 5.30
N LEU A 207 -0.15 1.32 6.12
CA LEU A 207 -0.07 1.40 7.58
C LEU A 207 1.34 1.11 8.10
N LEU A 208 1.92 -0.03 7.68
CA LEU A 208 3.24 -0.47 8.15
C LEU A 208 4.35 0.47 7.69
N LEU A 209 4.28 1.01 6.48
CA LEU A 209 5.20 2.04 6.00
C LEU A 209 5.11 3.31 6.85
N TYR A 210 3.90 3.82 7.12
CA TYR A 210 3.71 5.05 7.92
C TYR A 210 4.23 4.86 9.35
N ARG A 211 3.91 3.74 9.98
CA ARG A 211 4.43 3.40 11.31
C ARG A 211 5.95 3.23 11.35
N SER A 212 6.56 2.99 10.22
CA SER A 212 8.03 2.92 10.06
C SER A 212 8.66 4.24 9.62
N GLY A 213 7.89 5.33 9.54
CA GLY A 213 8.34 6.68 9.16
C GLY A 213 8.42 6.93 7.65
N TYR A 214 7.93 6.01 6.80
CA TYR A 214 7.93 6.15 5.34
C TYR A 214 6.55 6.60 4.85
N VAL A 215 6.30 7.91 4.84
CA VAL A 215 4.96 8.47 4.58
C VAL A 215 4.73 8.93 3.13
N VAL A 216 5.60 8.58 2.20
CA VAL A 216 5.48 9.01 0.78
C VAL A 216 4.14 8.62 0.15
N GLY A 217 3.56 7.48 0.56
CA GLY A 217 2.23 7.02 0.12
C GLY A 217 1.10 8.01 0.40
N LYS A 218 1.30 8.94 1.33
CA LYS A 218 0.36 10.02 1.63
C LYS A 218 0.29 11.06 0.51
N TYR A 219 1.38 11.24 -0.23
CA TYR A 219 1.53 12.28 -1.25
C TYR A 219 1.57 11.75 -2.67
N ILE A 220 1.97 10.49 -2.86
CA ILE A 220 2.05 9.78 -4.14
C ILE A 220 1.45 8.39 -3.96
N SER A 221 0.37 8.09 -4.65
CA SER A 221 -0.31 6.79 -4.56
C SER A 221 0.58 5.63 -5.01
N LEU A 222 0.85 4.71 -4.09
CA LEU A 222 1.50 3.43 -4.37
C LEU A 222 0.58 2.53 -5.18
N GLU A 223 -0.70 2.49 -4.84
CA GLU A 223 -1.73 1.69 -5.51
C GLU A 223 -1.89 2.07 -6.98
N SER A 224 -1.85 3.37 -7.29
CA SER A 224 -1.87 3.84 -8.68
C SER A 224 -0.65 3.35 -9.48
N LYS A 225 0.52 3.28 -8.84
CA LYS A 225 1.74 2.72 -9.47
C LYS A 225 1.63 1.22 -9.70
N ILE A 226 1.05 0.48 -8.75
CA ILE A 226 0.78 -0.96 -8.87
C ILE A 226 -0.24 -1.20 -9.99
N ALA A 227 -1.35 -0.44 -10.01
CA ALA A 227 -2.41 -0.57 -11.00
C ALA A 227 -1.94 -0.37 -12.44
N LYS A 228 -0.98 0.53 -12.68
CA LYS A 228 -0.39 0.77 -14.02
C LYS A 228 0.24 -0.49 -14.63
N ASN A 229 0.74 -1.40 -13.81
CA ASN A 229 1.30 -2.67 -14.27
C ASN A 229 1.05 -3.81 -13.27
N LYS A 230 -0.23 -4.12 -13.04
CA LYS A 230 -0.64 -5.16 -12.08
C LYS A 230 -0.06 -6.55 -12.39
N ASN A 231 0.27 -6.83 -13.65
CA ASN A 231 0.86 -8.09 -14.02
C ASN A 231 2.25 -8.31 -13.40
N LEU A 232 3.06 -7.24 -13.24
CA LEU A 232 4.35 -7.36 -12.55
C LEU A 232 4.17 -7.64 -11.05
N TYR A 233 3.15 -7.05 -10.45
CA TYR A 233 2.77 -7.32 -9.05
C TYR A 233 2.44 -8.79 -8.84
N TYR A 234 1.52 -9.32 -9.65
CA TYR A 234 1.12 -10.73 -9.55
C TYR A 234 2.26 -11.70 -9.86
N LYS A 235 3.11 -11.41 -10.87
CA LYS A 235 4.30 -12.22 -11.17
C LYS A 235 5.32 -12.23 -10.03
N ALA A 236 5.48 -11.12 -9.32
CA ALA A 236 6.38 -11.06 -8.16
C ALA A 236 5.84 -11.90 -7.00
N LEU A 237 4.52 -11.84 -6.74
CA LEU A 237 3.86 -12.68 -5.73
C LEU A 237 3.94 -14.17 -6.08
N GLU A 238 3.60 -14.56 -7.31
CA GLU A 238 3.62 -15.95 -7.77
C GLU A 238 4.97 -16.60 -7.52
N LYS A 239 6.07 -15.90 -7.84
CA LYS A 239 7.43 -16.40 -7.61
C LYS A 239 7.72 -16.65 -6.12
N CYS A 240 7.22 -15.79 -5.25
CA CYS A 240 7.47 -15.88 -3.82
C CYS A 240 6.52 -16.84 -3.10
N GLN A 241 5.38 -17.19 -3.70
CA GLN A 241 4.44 -18.17 -3.14
C GLN A 241 4.92 -19.62 -3.32
N HIS A 242 5.86 -19.86 -4.24
CA HIS A 242 6.42 -21.20 -4.44
C HIS A 242 7.22 -21.65 -3.23
N GLY A 243 6.87 -22.81 -2.69
CA GLY A 243 7.55 -23.40 -1.51
C GLY A 243 7.15 -22.75 -0.17
N TRP A 244 6.21 -21.78 -0.14
CA TRP A 244 5.82 -21.08 1.08
C TRP A 244 5.34 -22.03 2.19
N HIS A 245 4.51 -23.02 1.88
CA HIS A 245 4.04 -24.01 2.86
C HIS A 245 5.15 -24.87 3.47
N ASP A 246 6.29 -24.98 2.79
CA ASP A 246 7.45 -25.75 3.24
C ASP A 246 8.54 -24.87 3.89
N ASN A 247 8.29 -23.57 4.07
CA ASN A 247 9.28 -22.56 4.48
C ASN A 247 10.53 -22.55 3.57
N LYS A 248 10.32 -22.68 2.26
CA LYS A 248 11.37 -22.70 1.21
C LYS A 248 11.18 -21.60 0.17
N GLU A 249 10.31 -20.64 0.46
CA GLU A 249 10.06 -19.51 -0.41
C GLU A 249 11.27 -18.56 -0.46
N ASP A 250 11.42 -17.86 -1.60
CA ASP A 250 12.34 -16.73 -1.75
C ASP A 250 11.55 -15.43 -1.90
N PRO A 251 11.42 -14.60 -0.86
CA PRO A 251 10.66 -13.35 -0.90
C PRO A 251 11.36 -12.24 -1.71
N SER A 252 12.57 -12.46 -2.22
CA SER A 252 13.37 -11.42 -2.89
C SER A 252 12.66 -10.74 -4.05
N SER A 253 11.87 -11.49 -4.84
CA SER A 253 11.15 -10.92 -5.98
C SER A 253 10.09 -9.91 -5.55
N PHE A 254 9.34 -10.19 -4.51
CA PHE A 254 8.31 -9.30 -3.99
C PHE A 254 8.92 -8.12 -3.21
N ILE A 255 9.98 -8.36 -2.43
CA ILE A 255 10.75 -7.29 -1.77
C ILE A 255 11.25 -6.29 -2.81
N LYS A 256 11.95 -6.75 -3.84
CA LYS A 256 12.46 -5.88 -4.92
C LYS A 256 11.35 -5.11 -5.61
N TYR A 257 10.22 -5.77 -5.90
CA TYR A 257 9.08 -5.15 -6.53
C TYR A 257 8.54 -4.00 -5.68
N LEU A 258 8.24 -4.24 -4.40
CA LEU A 258 7.67 -3.23 -3.51
C LEU A 258 8.64 -2.07 -3.26
N LEU A 259 9.93 -2.35 -3.06
CA LEU A 259 10.96 -1.31 -2.94
C LEU A 259 11.04 -0.43 -4.19
N LYS A 260 10.94 -1.00 -5.40
CA LYS A 260 10.90 -0.23 -6.66
C LYS A 260 9.67 0.67 -6.75
N ILE A 261 8.51 0.20 -6.30
CA ILE A 261 7.28 1.02 -6.22
C ILE A 261 7.47 2.20 -5.26
N ILE A 262 8.00 1.94 -4.06
CA ILE A 262 8.27 2.98 -3.06
C ILE A 262 9.28 3.99 -3.58
N LEU A 263 10.40 3.53 -4.16
CA LEU A 263 11.40 4.43 -4.75
C LEU A 263 10.83 5.28 -5.90
N ALA A 264 10.01 4.68 -6.76
CA ALA A 264 9.34 5.43 -7.83
C ALA A 264 8.37 6.47 -7.27
N ALA A 265 7.75 6.22 -6.12
CA ALA A 265 6.92 7.22 -5.45
C ALA A 265 7.75 8.39 -4.91
N TYR A 266 8.89 8.13 -4.28
CA TYR A 266 9.79 9.19 -3.81
C TYR A 266 10.33 10.04 -4.98
N ARG A 267 10.71 9.42 -6.10
CA ARG A 267 11.18 10.16 -7.29
C ARG A 267 10.08 11.07 -7.85
N ASP A 268 8.87 10.54 -8.04
CA ASP A 268 7.73 11.37 -8.51
C ASP A 268 7.41 12.51 -7.53
N PHE A 269 7.57 12.25 -6.23
CA PHE A 269 7.37 13.27 -5.21
C PHE A 269 8.40 14.40 -5.33
N GLU A 270 9.68 14.06 -5.43
CA GLU A 270 10.76 15.03 -5.63
C GLU A 270 10.57 15.86 -6.92
N ASP A 271 10.22 15.20 -8.01
CA ASP A 271 9.96 15.87 -9.29
C ASP A 271 8.83 16.89 -9.16
N ARG A 272 7.75 16.56 -8.49
CA ARG A 272 6.61 17.46 -8.27
C ARG A 272 6.97 18.65 -7.37
N ILE A 273 7.69 18.41 -6.27
CA ILE A 273 8.16 19.50 -5.39
C ILE A 273 9.09 20.44 -6.15
N ASN A 274 10.05 19.92 -6.92
CA ASN A 274 11.01 20.72 -7.65
C ASN A 274 10.33 21.56 -8.75
N VAL A 275 9.36 21.03 -9.49
CA VAL A 275 8.61 21.77 -10.51
C VAL A 275 7.85 22.94 -9.91
N VAL A 276 7.20 22.74 -8.76
CA VAL A 276 6.42 23.81 -8.11
C VAL A 276 7.35 24.85 -7.49
N SER A 277 8.42 24.43 -6.82
CA SER A 277 9.42 25.36 -6.23
C SER A 277 10.06 26.23 -7.30
N ASN A 278 10.41 25.68 -8.45
CA ASN A 278 10.97 26.44 -9.57
C ASN A 278 9.96 27.44 -10.17
N LYS A 279 8.68 27.07 -10.26
CA LYS A 279 7.62 28.01 -10.71
C LYS A 279 7.40 29.14 -9.72
N MET A 280 7.40 28.85 -8.42
CA MET A 280 7.27 29.88 -7.39
C MET A 280 8.47 30.84 -7.40
N SER A 281 9.69 30.30 -7.51
CA SER A 281 10.91 31.14 -7.62
C SER A 281 10.86 32.04 -8.86
N ALA A 282 10.37 31.55 -10.00
CA ALA A 282 10.22 32.38 -11.21
C ALA A 282 9.17 33.48 -11.03
N LEU A 283 8.05 33.20 -10.37
CA LEU A 283 7.03 34.20 -10.02
C LEU A 283 7.56 35.26 -9.07
N ASP A 284 8.34 34.87 -8.05
CA ASP A 284 8.96 35.80 -7.12
C ASP A 284 10.00 36.69 -7.79
N ILE A 285 10.76 36.17 -8.75
CA ILE A 285 11.71 36.95 -9.56
C ILE A 285 10.96 37.98 -10.42
N VAL A 286 9.87 37.55 -11.07
CA VAL A 286 9.03 38.45 -11.88
C VAL A 286 8.41 39.53 -10.99
N ARG A 287 7.86 39.16 -9.82
CA ARG A 287 7.25 40.08 -8.86
C ARG A 287 8.26 41.14 -8.39
N LYS A 288 9.46 40.73 -7.97
CA LYS A 288 10.53 41.65 -7.57
C LYS A 288 10.98 42.56 -8.71
N ALA A 289 11.05 42.04 -9.94
CA ALA A 289 11.38 42.84 -11.11
C ALA A 289 10.31 43.88 -11.46
N VAL A 290 9.03 43.55 -11.23
CA VAL A 290 7.90 44.50 -11.40
C VAL A 290 7.92 45.53 -10.29
N GLU A 291 8.06 45.14 -9.02
CA GLU A 291 8.14 46.03 -7.88
C GLU A 291 9.30 47.04 -7.97
N SER A 292 10.45 46.59 -8.53
CA SER A 292 11.61 47.48 -8.72
C SER A 292 11.46 48.47 -9.89
N LYS A 293 10.45 48.33 -10.75
CA LYS A 293 10.15 49.26 -11.86
C LYS A 293 9.01 50.23 -11.58
N ILE A 294 8.25 49.99 -10.54
CA ILE A 294 7.09 50.82 -10.16
C ILE A 294 7.41 51.77 -8.96
N GLY A 295 8.50 51.53 -8.25
CA GLY A 295 9.05 52.41 -7.25
C GLY A 295 10.20 53.25 -7.77
#